data_3b74e4b18f0a190c6b561adce73efa49
#
_entry.id   3b74e4b18f0a190c6b561adce73efa49
#
_cell.length_a   1.000
_cell.length_b   1.000
_cell.length_c   1.000
_cell.angle_alpha   90.00
_cell.angle_beta   90.00
_cell.angle_gamma   90.00
#
_symmetry.space_group_name_H-M   'P 1'
#
loop_
_entity.id
_entity.type
_entity.pdbx_description
1 polymer ?
#
loop_
_entity_poly.entity_id
_entity_poly.type
_entity_poly.pdbx_seq_one_letter_code
_entity_poly.pdbx_strand_id
1 'polypeptide(L)'
;MFRKVLVANRGEIALRVLNACRELGIRTVAVYSEADRNSLHVRFADEAICIGPPRLAESYLNVPAVISAAEIADVDAIHPGYGLLSENANFAEVCRASNIKFIGPPPEVTRLMGEKEKARQAMKKAKVPILPGSDGVLATVDEAQKCARAVGYPVILKAKAGGGGRGMRIVRKPEELPNLFHAAYSEAANAFGNGELYMEKFVENPRHIEFQVLADEHGNVATLFERECSIQRRHQKLIEESPSLQMTPTLRAELDQTLCRCLSDIGYQNAGTVEFLMDEDRQLYFIEMNTRIQVEHPVTEAITGVDLVKAQLRIAAGERLDAILPAKLDIRGHAIECRINAEHPVKFTPSPGRITAFNVPGGNGVRVDTAQYAEGVVPPYYDSLIAKLIVHGVDRAEAIAKMERALSQFVVQGIETSIPLHQAIFQDPGFRAGDFDTSFMERFLAREAEK
;
A
#
# COMPACT_ATOMS: atom_id res chain seq x y z
N MET A 1 7.74 -26.41 4.16
CA MET A 1 7.05 -25.69 3.03
C MET A 1 5.62 -26.21 2.96
N PHE A 2 4.65 -25.36 2.61
CA PHE A 2 3.23 -25.73 2.47
C PHE A 2 3.01 -26.68 1.28
N ARG A 3 2.00 -27.54 1.36
CA ARG A 3 1.56 -28.40 0.25
C ARG A 3 0.54 -27.66 -0.63
N LYS A 4 -0.37 -26.89 0.00
CA LYS A 4 -1.48 -26.20 -0.66
C LYS A 4 -1.80 -24.87 0.04
N VAL A 5 -1.95 -23.80 -0.73
CA VAL A 5 -2.26 -22.45 -0.25
C VAL A 5 -3.51 -21.91 -0.94
N LEU A 6 -4.46 -21.38 -0.15
CA LEU A 6 -5.58 -20.61 -0.68
C LEU A 6 -5.18 -19.14 -0.81
N VAL A 7 -5.50 -18.54 -1.96
CA VAL A 7 -5.29 -17.11 -2.23
C VAL A 7 -6.60 -16.37 -1.99
N ALA A 8 -6.70 -15.68 -0.85
CA ALA A 8 -7.90 -14.95 -0.43
C ALA A 8 -7.91 -13.52 -1.03
N ASN A 9 -7.73 -13.43 -2.34
CA ASN A 9 -7.70 -12.16 -3.07
C ASN A 9 -8.10 -12.38 -4.53
N ARG A 10 -8.08 -11.30 -5.33
CA ARG A 10 -8.45 -11.25 -6.74
C ARG A 10 -7.47 -10.42 -7.57
N GLY A 11 -7.70 -10.40 -8.88
CA GLY A 11 -6.93 -9.51 -9.76
C GLY A 11 -5.46 -9.88 -9.89
N GLU A 12 -4.63 -8.86 -10.11
CA GLU A 12 -3.20 -9.06 -10.37
C GLU A 12 -2.46 -9.67 -9.18
N ILE A 13 -2.81 -9.27 -7.95
CA ILE A 13 -2.13 -9.78 -6.76
C ILE A 13 -2.45 -11.27 -6.52
N ALA A 14 -3.68 -11.71 -6.80
CA ALA A 14 -3.99 -13.13 -6.72
C ALA A 14 -3.14 -13.92 -7.71
N LEU A 15 -3.03 -13.45 -8.95
CA LEU A 15 -2.18 -14.09 -9.96
C LEU A 15 -0.69 -14.06 -9.58
N ARG A 16 -0.22 -12.94 -9.00
CA ARG A 16 1.16 -12.82 -8.48
C ARG A 16 1.47 -13.86 -7.41
N VAL A 17 0.54 -14.06 -6.46
CA VAL A 17 0.70 -15.07 -5.40
C VAL A 17 0.64 -16.49 -5.97
N LEU A 18 -0.29 -16.77 -6.89
CA LEU A 18 -0.37 -18.08 -7.57
C LEU A 18 0.95 -18.42 -8.27
N ASN A 19 1.55 -17.46 -8.98
CA ASN A 19 2.85 -17.66 -9.64
C ASN A 19 3.96 -17.98 -8.63
N ALA A 20 4.06 -17.25 -7.53
CA ALA A 20 5.03 -17.51 -6.48
C ALA A 20 4.85 -18.91 -5.85
N CYS A 21 3.62 -19.31 -5.57
CA CYS A 21 3.29 -20.65 -5.06
C CYS A 21 3.75 -21.72 -6.05
N ARG A 22 3.39 -21.58 -7.33
CA ARG A 22 3.74 -22.54 -8.38
C ARG A 22 5.25 -22.71 -8.53
N GLU A 23 6.02 -21.60 -8.51
CA GLU A 23 7.47 -21.62 -8.58
C GLU A 23 8.14 -22.22 -7.32
N LEU A 24 7.44 -22.27 -6.21
CA LEU A 24 7.85 -22.97 -4.98
C LEU A 24 7.31 -24.43 -4.89
N GLY A 25 6.62 -24.90 -5.92
CA GLY A 25 6.02 -26.25 -5.94
C GLY A 25 4.80 -26.41 -5.02
N ILE A 26 4.14 -25.32 -4.65
CA ILE A 26 2.97 -25.29 -3.78
C ILE A 26 1.70 -25.29 -4.64
N ARG A 27 0.76 -26.20 -4.37
CA ARG A 27 -0.56 -26.21 -5.00
C ARG A 27 -1.40 -25.03 -4.56
N THR A 28 -2.30 -24.58 -5.43
CA THR A 28 -3.02 -23.32 -5.25
C THR A 28 -4.53 -23.51 -5.32
N VAL A 29 -5.24 -22.79 -4.45
CA VAL A 29 -6.69 -22.65 -4.49
C VAL A 29 -7.03 -21.17 -4.65
N ALA A 30 -7.71 -20.82 -5.74
CA ALA A 30 -8.27 -19.48 -5.91
C ALA A 30 -9.69 -19.42 -5.36
N VAL A 31 -10.01 -18.32 -4.66
CA VAL A 31 -11.42 -17.99 -4.41
C VAL A 31 -11.87 -16.91 -5.41
N TYR A 32 -13.15 -16.93 -5.76
CA TYR A 32 -13.70 -15.93 -6.68
C TYR A 32 -15.18 -15.65 -6.41
N SER A 33 -15.59 -14.41 -6.67
CA SER A 33 -17.01 -14.06 -6.77
C SER A 33 -17.56 -14.42 -8.14
N GLU A 34 -18.87 -14.47 -8.30
CA GLU A 34 -19.50 -14.74 -9.59
C GLU A 34 -19.02 -13.79 -10.71
N ALA A 35 -18.71 -12.51 -10.37
CA ALA A 35 -18.19 -11.54 -11.34
C ALA A 35 -16.79 -11.89 -11.86
N ASP A 36 -15.99 -12.59 -11.08
CA ASP A 36 -14.61 -12.96 -11.42
C ASP A 36 -14.47 -14.38 -12.01
N ARG A 37 -15.58 -15.07 -12.28
CA ARG A 37 -15.58 -16.46 -12.79
C ARG A 37 -14.61 -16.71 -13.95
N ASN A 38 -14.44 -15.72 -14.82
CA ASN A 38 -13.59 -15.81 -16.01
C ASN A 38 -12.20 -15.17 -15.83
N SER A 39 -11.87 -14.71 -14.65
CA SER A 39 -10.60 -14.04 -14.36
C SER A 39 -9.41 -15.00 -14.44
N LEU A 40 -8.21 -14.48 -14.78
CA LEU A 40 -7.03 -15.31 -14.97
C LEU A 40 -6.60 -16.05 -13.70
N HIS A 41 -6.76 -15.46 -12.52
CA HIS A 41 -6.42 -16.15 -11.28
C HIS A 41 -7.27 -17.40 -11.05
N VAL A 42 -8.52 -17.42 -11.52
CA VAL A 42 -9.39 -18.60 -11.48
C VAL A 42 -8.92 -19.68 -12.47
N ARG A 43 -8.47 -19.25 -13.66
CA ARG A 43 -8.02 -20.18 -14.73
C ARG A 43 -6.67 -20.81 -14.43
N PHE A 44 -5.80 -20.11 -13.71
CA PHE A 44 -4.42 -20.55 -13.46
C PHE A 44 -4.21 -21.21 -12.10
N ALA A 45 -5.17 -21.17 -11.20
CA ALA A 45 -5.11 -21.94 -9.97
C ALA A 45 -5.32 -23.43 -10.26
N ASP A 46 -4.78 -24.31 -9.38
CA ASP A 46 -5.02 -25.76 -9.46
C ASP A 46 -6.47 -26.11 -9.12
N GLU A 47 -7.06 -25.36 -8.18
CA GLU A 47 -8.46 -25.47 -7.76
C GLU A 47 -9.06 -24.08 -7.64
N ALA A 48 -10.37 -23.94 -7.84
CA ALA A 48 -11.05 -22.66 -7.70
C ALA A 48 -12.45 -22.83 -7.10
N ILE A 49 -12.79 -21.99 -6.11
CA ILE A 49 -14.05 -22.08 -5.37
C ILE A 49 -14.77 -20.73 -5.43
N CYS A 50 -16.04 -20.76 -5.88
CA CYS A 50 -16.92 -19.60 -5.85
C CYS A 50 -17.36 -19.34 -4.41
N ILE A 51 -17.11 -18.12 -3.91
CA ILE A 51 -17.40 -17.73 -2.53
C ILE A 51 -18.60 -16.78 -2.40
N GLY A 52 -19.34 -16.53 -3.48
CA GLY A 52 -20.57 -15.76 -3.44
C GLY A 52 -20.77 -14.79 -4.60
N PRO A 53 -21.78 -13.92 -4.50
CA PRO A 53 -22.13 -12.95 -5.53
C PRO A 53 -21.09 -11.82 -5.62
N PRO A 54 -21.24 -10.86 -6.59
CA PRO A 54 -20.24 -9.83 -6.86
C PRO A 54 -19.90 -8.89 -5.69
N ARG A 55 -20.83 -8.63 -4.78
CA ARG A 55 -20.59 -7.69 -3.68
C ARG A 55 -19.51 -8.18 -2.72
N LEU A 56 -18.57 -7.31 -2.37
CA LEU A 56 -17.44 -7.65 -1.50
C LEU A 56 -17.87 -8.23 -0.15
N ALA A 57 -18.86 -7.65 0.50
CA ALA A 57 -19.36 -8.11 1.79
C ALA A 57 -19.99 -9.51 1.75
N GLU A 58 -20.44 -9.96 0.57
CA GLU A 58 -21.09 -11.24 0.36
C GLU A 58 -20.12 -12.30 -0.22
N SER A 59 -18.88 -11.89 -0.55
CA SER A 59 -17.85 -12.75 -1.16
C SER A 59 -16.48 -12.55 -0.50
N TYR A 60 -15.60 -11.71 -1.05
CA TYR A 60 -14.21 -11.56 -0.61
C TYR A 60 -14.02 -11.04 0.82
N LEU A 61 -15.00 -10.34 1.39
CA LEU A 61 -15.02 -9.91 2.80
C LEU A 61 -15.84 -10.83 3.71
N ASN A 62 -16.43 -11.89 3.15
CA ASN A 62 -17.20 -12.88 3.89
C ASN A 62 -16.24 -13.93 4.50
N VAL A 63 -15.80 -13.68 5.72
CA VAL A 63 -14.87 -14.56 6.44
C VAL A 63 -15.35 -16.02 6.51
N PRO A 64 -16.63 -16.31 6.87
CA PRO A 64 -17.15 -17.68 6.85
C PRO A 64 -17.01 -18.37 5.48
N ALA A 65 -17.33 -17.67 4.39
CA ALA A 65 -17.22 -18.25 3.03
C ALA A 65 -15.78 -18.56 2.63
N VAL A 66 -14.83 -17.68 2.99
CA VAL A 66 -13.40 -17.90 2.70
C VAL A 66 -12.84 -19.06 3.54
N ILE A 67 -13.18 -19.14 4.83
CA ILE A 67 -12.73 -20.24 5.71
C ILE A 67 -13.34 -21.56 5.26
N SER A 68 -14.64 -21.60 4.94
CA SER A 68 -15.26 -22.84 4.43
C SER A 68 -14.61 -23.32 3.13
N ALA A 69 -14.26 -22.40 2.21
CA ALA A 69 -13.51 -22.74 1.01
C ALA A 69 -12.13 -23.33 1.34
N ALA A 70 -11.44 -22.78 2.35
CA ALA A 70 -10.14 -23.27 2.80
C ALA A 70 -10.22 -24.68 3.41
N GLU A 71 -11.24 -24.93 4.23
CA GLU A 71 -11.48 -26.23 4.86
C GLU A 71 -11.87 -27.30 3.81
N ILE A 72 -12.80 -26.97 2.89
CA ILE A 72 -13.21 -27.86 1.80
C ILE A 72 -12.02 -28.25 0.92
N ALA A 73 -11.13 -27.31 0.63
CA ALA A 73 -9.95 -27.55 -0.18
C ALA A 73 -8.78 -28.20 0.59
N ASP A 74 -8.87 -28.40 1.90
CA ASP A 74 -7.80 -28.92 2.76
C ASP A 74 -6.47 -28.18 2.55
N VAL A 75 -6.46 -26.86 2.77
CA VAL A 75 -5.27 -26.02 2.59
C VAL A 75 -4.46 -25.94 3.89
N ASP A 76 -3.14 -25.82 3.75
CA ASP A 76 -2.23 -25.62 4.90
C ASP A 76 -2.21 -24.13 5.32
N ALA A 77 -2.40 -23.19 4.37
CA ALA A 77 -2.29 -21.76 4.63
C ALA A 77 -3.18 -20.92 3.72
N ILE A 78 -3.41 -19.67 4.14
CA ILE A 78 -4.11 -18.64 3.37
C ILE A 78 -3.19 -17.44 3.15
N HIS A 79 -3.03 -17.02 1.88
CA HIS A 79 -2.36 -15.78 1.51
C HIS A 79 -3.41 -14.71 1.23
N PRO A 80 -3.48 -13.62 2.02
CA PRO A 80 -4.53 -12.60 1.86
C PRO A 80 -4.22 -11.56 0.78
N GLY A 81 -3.02 -11.52 0.23
CA GLY A 81 -2.55 -10.46 -0.66
C GLY A 81 -2.51 -9.09 0.03
N TYR A 82 -3.10 -8.07 -0.58
CA TYR A 82 -3.30 -6.74 0.00
C TYR A 82 -4.77 -6.31 -0.10
N GLY A 83 -5.18 -5.30 0.70
CA GLY A 83 -6.58 -4.90 0.82
C GLY A 83 -7.46 -6.02 1.37
N LEU A 84 -8.77 -5.95 1.15
CA LEU A 84 -9.73 -6.98 1.56
C LEU A 84 -9.54 -7.43 3.03
N LEU A 85 -9.19 -8.70 3.25
CA LEU A 85 -9.00 -9.28 4.59
C LEU A 85 -7.54 -9.24 5.09
N SER A 86 -6.60 -8.65 4.34
CA SER A 86 -5.17 -8.74 4.64
C SER A 86 -4.75 -8.07 5.96
N GLU A 87 -5.49 -7.05 6.41
CA GLU A 87 -5.25 -6.34 7.67
C GLU A 87 -6.35 -6.61 8.71
N ASN A 88 -7.14 -7.67 8.50
CA ASN A 88 -8.20 -8.05 9.41
C ASN A 88 -7.68 -9.01 10.48
N ALA A 89 -7.40 -8.48 11.69
CA ALA A 89 -6.90 -9.26 12.81
C ALA A 89 -7.85 -10.41 13.23
N ASN A 90 -9.17 -10.21 13.12
CA ASN A 90 -10.15 -11.24 13.44
C ASN A 90 -10.10 -12.38 12.40
N PHE A 91 -9.89 -12.08 11.13
CA PHE A 91 -9.70 -13.09 10.10
C PHE A 91 -8.44 -13.94 10.37
N ALA A 92 -7.32 -13.29 10.70
CA ALA A 92 -6.09 -13.98 11.06
C ALA A 92 -6.28 -14.88 12.32
N GLU A 93 -7.09 -14.44 13.28
CA GLU A 93 -7.44 -15.20 14.48
C GLU A 93 -8.34 -16.41 14.15
N VAL A 94 -9.32 -16.25 13.26
CA VAL A 94 -10.16 -17.38 12.78
C VAL A 94 -9.31 -18.39 12.02
N CYS A 95 -8.38 -17.96 11.15
CA CYS A 95 -7.44 -18.87 10.47
C CYS A 95 -6.66 -19.71 11.51
N ARG A 96 -6.09 -19.06 12.53
CA ARG A 96 -5.35 -19.74 13.62
C ARG A 96 -6.23 -20.74 14.37
N ALA A 97 -7.47 -20.38 14.68
CA ALA A 97 -8.43 -21.26 15.37
C ALA A 97 -8.85 -22.46 14.51
N SER A 98 -8.83 -22.33 13.18
CA SER A 98 -9.09 -23.41 12.22
C SER A 98 -7.84 -24.22 11.85
N ASN A 99 -6.71 -24.02 12.52
CA ASN A 99 -5.41 -24.64 12.20
C ASN A 99 -4.92 -24.36 10.77
N ILE A 100 -5.29 -23.23 10.20
CA ILE A 100 -4.84 -22.75 8.89
C ILE A 100 -3.84 -21.61 9.12
N LYS A 101 -2.65 -21.72 8.56
CA LYS A 101 -1.63 -20.65 8.69
C LYS A 101 -2.06 -19.39 7.92
N PHE A 102 -2.20 -18.28 8.62
CA PHE A 102 -2.33 -16.97 7.96
C PHE A 102 -0.95 -16.48 7.52
N ILE A 103 -0.77 -16.19 6.22
CA ILE A 103 0.50 -15.67 5.67
C ILE A 103 0.50 -14.15 5.85
N GLY A 104 0.98 -13.72 7.00
CA GLY A 104 0.99 -12.34 7.47
C GLY A 104 1.41 -12.27 8.93
N PRO A 105 1.34 -11.08 9.54
CA PRO A 105 1.66 -10.87 10.95
C PRO A 105 0.68 -11.57 11.89
N PRO A 106 1.07 -11.81 13.15
CA PRO A 106 0.16 -12.30 14.18
C PRO A 106 -1.02 -11.35 14.39
N PRO A 107 -2.24 -11.88 14.74
CA PRO A 107 -3.44 -11.06 14.92
C PRO A 107 -3.26 -9.92 15.93
N GLU A 108 -2.54 -10.16 17.03
CA GLU A 108 -2.24 -9.19 18.06
C GLU A 108 -1.38 -8.03 17.55
N VAL A 109 -0.43 -8.29 16.68
CA VAL A 109 0.42 -7.27 16.03
C VAL A 109 -0.37 -6.50 14.98
N THR A 110 -1.18 -7.19 14.18
CA THR A 110 -2.09 -6.54 13.22
C THR A 110 -3.05 -5.59 13.93
N ARG A 111 -3.61 -6.00 15.07
CA ARG A 111 -4.50 -5.15 15.89
C ARG A 111 -3.77 -3.96 16.50
N LEU A 112 -2.54 -4.17 17.02
CA LEU A 112 -1.69 -3.12 17.57
C LEU A 112 -1.40 -2.03 16.53
N MET A 113 -0.96 -2.43 15.34
CA MET A 113 -0.58 -1.51 14.26
C MET A 113 -1.79 -0.90 13.54
N GLY A 114 -2.93 -1.57 13.53
CA GLY A 114 -4.18 -1.05 12.96
C GLY A 114 -4.84 0.05 13.82
N GLU A 115 -4.52 0.12 15.12
CA GLU A 115 -4.99 1.18 16.00
C GLU A 115 -3.99 2.35 16.01
N LYS A 116 -4.27 3.43 15.26
CA LYS A 116 -3.35 4.57 15.02
C LYS A 116 -2.68 5.11 16.27
N GLU A 117 -3.43 5.26 17.37
CA GLU A 117 -2.90 5.76 18.64
C GLU A 117 -1.91 4.79 19.27
N LYS A 118 -2.25 3.49 19.32
CA LYS A 118 -1.37 2.45 19.85
C LYS A 118 -0.11 2.27 19.01
N ALA A 119 -0.25 2.25 17.67
CA ALA A 119 0.87 2.20 16.75
C ALA A 119 1.83 3.40 16.97
N ARG A 120 1.28 4.61 17.07
CA ARG A 120 2.05 5.84 17.36
C ARG A 120 2.78 5.76 18.69
N GLN A 121 2.12 5.28 19.75
CA GLN A 121 2.74 5.11 21.06
C GLN A 121 3.87 4.08 21.04
N ALA A 122 3.69 2.95 20.35
CA ALA A 122 4.71 1.92 20.18
C ALA A 122 5.94 2.49 19.44
N MET A 123 5.71 3.22 18.35
CA MET A 123 6.78 3.87 17.58
C MET A 123 7.50 4.95 18.40
N LYS A 124 6.77 5.79 19.15
CA LYS A 124 7.35 6.81 20.05
C LYS A 124 8.26 6.18 21.10
N LYS A 125 7.81 5.07 21.73
CA LYS A 125 8.59 4.31 22.71
C LYS A 125 9.90 3.77 22.12
N ALA A 126 9.86 3.34 20.88
CA ALA A 126 11.02 2.83 20.15
C ALA A 126 11.92 3.94 19.58
N LYS A 127 11.59 5.22 19.81
CA LYS A 127 12.27 6.41 19.28
C LYS A 127 12.19 6.56 17.76
N VAL A 128 11.18 5.96 17.12
CA VAL A 128 10.85 6.29 15.74
C VAL A 128 10.25 7.71 15.74
N PRO A 129 10.70 8.61 14.87
CA PRO A 129 10.17 9.96 14.82
C PRO A 129 8.67 9.95 14.50
N ILE A 130 7.89 10.71 15.26
CA ILE A 130 6.45 10.88 15.07
C ILE A 130 6.13 12.36 14.94
N LEU A 131 5.04 12.70 14.26
CA LEU A 131 4.58 14.08 14.18
C LEU A 131 4.33 14.62 15.61
N PRO A 132 4.86 15.81 15.96
CA PRO A 132 4.45 16.48 17.20
C PRO A 132 2.94 16.67 17.25
N GLY A 133 2.33 16.51 18.39
CA GLY A 133 0.86 16.62 18.51
C GLY A 133 0.37 16.42 19.92
N SER A 134 -0.95 16.25 20.07
CA SER A 134 -1.57 15.98 21.35
C SER A 134 -1.23 14.59 21.90
N ASP A 135 -1.08 14.48 23.22
CA ASP A 135 -0.95 13.18 23.90
C ASP A 135 -2.34 12.59 24.17
N GLY A 136 -3.12 12.36 23.12
CA GLY A 136 -4.48 11.84 23.19
C GLY A 136 -5.54 12.82 22.70
N VAL A 137 -6.79 12.56 23.12
CA VAL A 137 -7.98 13.33 22.74
C VAL A 137 -7.96 14.71 23.38
N LEU A 138 -8.37 15.71 22.61
CA LEU A 138 -8.59 17.09 23.06
C LEU A 138 -10.06 17.28 23.40
N ALA A 139 -10.38 17.49 24.65
CA ALA A 139 -11.75 17.64 25.11
C ALA A 139 -12.29 19.08 24.92
N THR A 140 -11.42 20.08 24.93
CA THR A 140 -11.80 21.50 24.90
C THR A 140 -10.98 22.30 23.91
N VAL A 141 -11.52 23.46 23.49
CA VAL A 141 -10.81 24.44 22.67
C VAL A 141 -9.56 24.96 23.38
N ASP A 142 -9.61 25.15 24.70
CA ASP A 142 -8.48 25.65 25.48
C ASP A 142 -7.31 24.66 25.49
N GLU A 143 -7.60 23.35 25.60
CA GLU A 143 -6.58 22.30 25.47
C GLU A 143 -5.99 22.29 24.06
N ALA A 144 -6.84 22.42 23.04
CA ALA A 144 -6.38 22.50 21.66
C ALA A 144 -5.49 23.71 21.40
N GLN A 145 -5.82 24.88 21.96
CA GLN A 145 -5.00 26.07 21.86
C GLN A 145 -3.63 25.91 22.55
N LYS A 146 -3.60 25.31 23.74
CA LYS A 146 -2.34 25.03 24.45
C LYS A 146 -1.46 24.08 23.66
N CYS A 147 -2.06 22.99 23.13
CA CYS A 147 -1.36 22.03 22.30
C CYS A 147 -0.81 22.69 21.02
N ALA A 148 -1.63 23.47 20.31
CA ALA A 148 -1.22 24.14 19.07
C ALA A 148 -0.07 25.14 19.27
N ARG A 149 -0.04 25.85 20.42
CA ARG A 149 1.10 26.74 20.78
C ARG A 149 2.37 25.96 21.04
N ALA A 150 2.28 24.78 21.67
CA ALA A 150 3.44 23.93 21.93
C ALA A 150 3.98 23.25 20.66
N VAL A 151 3.09 22.81 19.78
CA VAL A 151 3.43 22.16 18.50
C VAL A 151 3.91 23.16 17.44
N GLY A 152 3.37 24.38 17.47
CA GLY A 152 3.58 25.41 16.44
C GLY A 152 2.68 25.22 15.21
N TYR A 153 2.07 26.35 14.75
CA TYR A 153 1.24 26.34 13.52
C TYR A 153 2.08 26.13 12.24
N PRO A 154 1.50 25.60 11.15
CA PRO A 154 0.16 25.07 11.07
C PRO A 154 -0.01 23.73 11.78
N VAL A 155 -1.23 23.44 12.24
CA VAL A 155 -1.62 22.17 12.84
C VAL A 155 -2.84 21.58 12.15
N ILE A 156 -3.07 20.27 12.29
CA ILE A 156 -4.25 19.60 11.77
C ILE A 156 -5.03 18.95 12.92
N LEU A 157 -6.31 19.24 12.98
CA LEU A 157 -7.27 18.54 13.82
C LEU A 157 -7.78 17.29 13.09
N LYS A 158 -7.85 16.16 13.78
CA LYS A 158 -8.29 14.88 13.20
C LYS A 158 -9.30 14.21 14.12
N ALA A 159 -10.37 13.65 13.55
CA ALA A 159 -11.30 12.82 14.30
C ALA A 159 -10.66 11.48 14.66
N LYS A 160 -10.77 11.04 15.91
CA LYS A 160 -10.25 9.75 16.40
C LYS A 160 -10.89 8.56 15.68
N ALA A 161 -12.20 8.64 15.43
CA ALA A 161 -12.95 7.63 14.69
C ALA A 161 -12.95 7.88 13.17
N GLY A 162 -12.20 8.88 12.67
CA GLY A 162 -12.21 9.32 11.28
C GLY A 162 -11.34 8.47 10.36
N GLY A 163 -11.70 8.48 9.09
CA GLY A 163 -10.93 7.87 8.00
C GLY A 163 -11.26 8.55 6.65
N GLY A 164 -10.40 8.35 5.64
CA GLY A 164 -10.63 8.87 4.29
C GLY A 164 -10.73 10.40 4.18
N GLY A 165 -10.07 11.14 5.07
CA GLY A 165 -10.04 12.62 5.03
C GLY A 165 -11.23 13.33 5.67
N ARG A 166 -12.22 12.62 6.17
CA ARG A 166 -13.36 13.22 6.89
C ARG A 166 -13.01 13.55 8.34
N GLY A 167 -13.52 14.67 8.86
CA GLY A 167 -13.22 15.13 10.21
C GLY A 167 -11.81 15.67 10.38
N MET A 168 -11.17 16.13 9.29
CA MET A 168 -9.86 16.80 9.32
C MET A 168 -10.00 18.28 9.02
N ARG A 169 -9.31 19.13 9.82
CA ARG A 169 -9.27 20.59 9.60
C ARG A 169 -7.83 21.10 9.81
N ILE A 170 -7.28 21.74 8.80
CA ILE A 170 -5.99 22.43 8.90
C ILE A 170 -6.24 23.79 9.53
N VAL A 171 -5.49 24.10 10.58
CA VAL A 171 -5.51 25.37 11.29
C VAL A 171 -4.18 26.07 11.06
N ARG A 172 -4.22 27.17 10.32
CA ARG A 172 -3.00 27.93 9.96
C ARG A 172 -2.68 29.02 10.95
N LYS A 173 -3.69 29.58 11.61
CA LYS A 173 -3.56 30.71 12.54
C LYS A 173 -4.33 30.45 13.82
N PRO A 174 -3.85 31.00 14.97
CA PRO A 174 -4.52 30.81 16.27
C PRO A 174 -6.01 31.20 16.30
N GLU A 175 -6.37 32.23 15.55
CA GLU A 175 -7.72 32.80 15.52
C GLU A 175 -8.74 31.84 14.87
N GLU A 176 -8.29 30.97 13.99
CA GLU A 176 -9.13 30.00 13.27
C GLU A 176 -9.51 28.80 14.15
N LEU A 177 -8.66 28.48 15.13
CA LEU A 177 -8.74 27.23 15.88
C LEU A 177 -10.07 26.98 16.56
N PRO A 178 -10.69 27.94 17.30
CA PRO A 178 -11.97 27.69 17.96
C PRO A 178 -13.09 27.27 16.99
N ASN A 179 -13.22 27.98 15.88
CA ASN A 179 -14.26 27.70 14.89
C ASN A 179 -14.03 26.36 14.20
N LEU A 180 -12.76 26.08 13.79
CA LEU A 180 -12.41 24.84 13.12
C LEU A 180 -12.48 23.62 14.05
N PHE A 181 -12.21 23.80 15.35
CA PHE A 181 -12.39 22.74 16.36
C PHE A 181 -13.87 22.33 16.46
N HIS A 182 -14.78 23.30 16.63
CA HIS A 182 -16.22 23.01 16.69
C HIS A 182 -16.75 22.39 15.40
N ALA A 183 -16.30 22.87 14.25
CA ALA A 183 -16.67 22.31 12.94
C ALA A 183 -16.19 20.85 12.79
N ALA A 184 -14.94 20.57 13.16
CA ALA A 184 -14.38 19.21 13.12
C ALA A 184 -15.11 18.27 14.09
N TYR A 185 -15.39 18.75 15.32
CA TYR A 185 -16.11 17.99 16.32
C TYR A 185 -17.52 17.60 15.85
N SER A 186 -18.27 18.59 15.34
CA SER A 186 -19.65 18.37 14.85
C SER A 186 -19.67 17.42 13.64
N GLU A 187 -18.74 17.56 12.71
CA GLU A 187 -18.62 16.66 11.57
C GLU A 187 -18.30 15.22 12.01
N ALA A 188 -17.34 15.07 12.94
CA ALA A 188 -16.95 13.78 13.47
C ALA A 188 -18.09 13.10 14.23
N ALA A 189 -18.81 13.84 15.08
CA ALA A 189 -19.96 13.35 15.81
C ALA A 189 -21.08 12.87 14.87
N ASN A 190 -21.36 13.64 13.81
CA ASN A 190 -22.41 13.31 12.84
C ASN A 190 -22.03 12.14 11.91
N ALA A 191 -20.76 12.08 11.48
CA ALA A 191 -20.32 11.08 10.52
C ALA A 191 -19.97 9.72 11.16
N PHE A 192 -19.47 9.74 12.41
CA PHE A 192 -18.90 8.54 13.06
C PHE A 192 -19.54 8.24 14.43
N GLY A 193 -20.48 9.06 14.90
CA GLY A 193 -21.08 8.92 16.23
C GLY A 193 -20.13 9.26 17.39
N ASN A 194 -18.94 9.76 17.09
CA ASN A 194 -17.93 10.14 18.07
C ASN A 194 -17.21 11.42 17.61
N GLY A 195 -17.30 12.49 18.42
CA GLY A 195 -16.69 13.80 18.15
C GLY A 195 -15.26 13.97 18.69
N GLU A 196 -14.66 12.93 19.26
CA GLU A 196 -13.30 13.01 19.82
C GLU A 196 -12.26 13.41 18.76
N LEU A 197 -11.50 14.48 19.06
CA LEU A 197 -10.47 15.03 18.20
C LEU A 197 -9.10 14.89 18.84
N TYR A 198 -8.08 14.73 18.00
CA TYR A 198 -6.67 14.91 18.36
C TYR A 198 -6.01 15.87 17.39
N MET A 199 -4.81 16.34 17.72
CA MET A 199 -4.08 17.33 16.93
C MET A 199 -2.69 16.81 16.58
N GLU A 200 -2.23 17.14 15.38
CA GLU A 200 -0.85 16.91 14.95
C GLU A 200 -0.30 18.15 14.25
N LYS A 201 1.03 18.26 14.20
CA LYS A 201 1.70 19.21 13.30
C LYS A 201 1.26 18.93 11.87
N PHE A 202 0.86 19.96 11.16
CA PHE A 202 0.63 19.86 9.73
C PHE A 202 1.95 20.11 8.98
N VAL A 203 2.39 19.12 8.23
CA VAL A 203 3.56 19.24 7.35
C VAL A 203 3.05 19.74 6.00
N GLU A 204 3.59 20.88 5.56
CA GLU A 204 3.25 21.44 4.25
C GLU A 204 4.07 20.77 3.16
N ASN A 205 3.43 20.43 2.05
CA ASN A 205 4.06 19.80 0.89
C ASN A 205 5.02 18.65 1.21
N PRO A 206 4.61 17.67 2.05
CA PRO A 206 5.51 16.60 2.45
C PRO A 206 5.75 15.64 1.28
N ARG A 207 6.85 14.89 1.37
CA ARG A 207 7.01 13.67 0.59
C ARG A 207 6.48 12.47 1.35
N HIS A 208 5.99 11.48 0.62
CA HIS A 208 5.56 10.21 1.18
C HIS A 208 6.66 9.16 0.95
N ILE A 209 7.35 8.80 2.00
CA ILE A 209 8.42 7.80 2.00
C ILE A 209 7.97 6.60 2.81
N GLU A 210 8.23 5.41 2.33
CA GLU A 210 7.87 4.19 3.04
C GLU A 210 8.98 3.14 2.99
N PHE A 211 9.10 2.36 4.07
CA PHE A 211 10.13 1.32 4.19
C PHE A 211 9.52 -0.07 4.12
N GLN A 212 9.99 -0.88 3.18
CA GLN A 212 9.65 -2.29 3.11
C GLN A 212 10.33 -3.05 4.23
N VAL A 213 9.56 -3.87 4.94
CA VAL A 213 10.06 -4.72 6.02
C VAL A 213 9.76 -6.18 5.72
N LEU A 214 10.67 -7.06 6.13
CA LEU A 214 10.46 -8.49 6.31
C LEU A 214 10.91 -8.88 7.72
N ALA A 215 10.14 -9.73 8.38
CA ALA A 215 10.46 -10.26 9.70
C ALA A 215 10.13 -11.75 9.76
N ASP A 216 11.02 -12.57 10.32
CA ASP A 216 10.76 -13.99 10.50
C ASP A 216 10.13 -14.30 11.87
N GLU A 217 9.76 -15.56 12.08
CA GLU A 217 9.16 -16.03 13.34
C GLU A 217 10.21 -16.23 14.46
N HIS A 218 11.50 -15.98 14.16
CA HIS A 218 12.63 -16.13 15.07
C HIS A 218 13.12 -14.79 15.65
N GLY A 219 12.42 -13.68 15.34
CA GLY A 219 12.74 -12.33 15.81
C GLY A 219 13.74 -11.57 14.95
N ASN A 220 14.17 -12.12 13.80
CA ASN A 220 15.01 -11.37 12.87
C ASN A 220 14.14 -10.44 12.02
N VAL A 221 14.58 -9.21 11.86
CA VAL A 221 13.92 -8.17 11.06
C VAL A 221 14.93 -7.54 10.11
N ALA A 222 14.51 -7.30 8.88
CA ALA A 222 15.29 -6.57 7.88
C ALA A 222 14.39 -5.54 7.16
N THR A 223 14.95 -4.37 6.86
CA THR A 223 14.34 -3.46 5.89
C THR A 223 14.93 -3.71 4.50
N LEU A 224 14.10 -3.54 3.47
CA LEU A 224 14.50 -3.71 2.07
C LEU A 224 14.44 -2.36 1.33
N PHE A 225 14.98 -1.35 1.97
CA PHE A 225 15.03 0.03 1.50
C PHE A 225 13.65 0.70 1.41
N GLU A 226 13.68 1.95 0.93
CA GLU A 226 12.50 2.79 0.85
C GLU A 226 11.93 2.86 -0.57
N ARG A 227 10.67 3.28 -0.60
CA ARG A 227 9.94 3.73 -1.80
C ARG A 227 9.51 5.17 -1.63
N GLU A 228 9.49 5.92 -2.71
CA GLU A 228 8.91 7.26 -2.82
C GLU A 228 7.52 7.15 -3.44
N CYS A 229 6.49 7.57 -2.71
CA CYS A 229 5.08 7.43 -3.10
C CYS A 229 4.35 8.78 -3.12
N SER A 230 5.06 9.87 -3.36
CA SER A 230 4.53 11.23 -3.29
C SER A 230 3.56 11.57 -4.43
N ILE A 231 3.69 10.90 -5.61
CA ILE A 231 2.75 11.13 -6.72
C ILE A 231 1.45 10.40 -6.44
N GLN A 232 0.50 11.14 -5.88
CA GLN A 232 -0.78 10.59 -5.45
C GLN A 232 -1.93 11.58 -5.68
N ARG A 233 -3.14 11.08 -5.80
CA ARG A 233 -4.35 11.87 -5.92
C ARG A 233 -5.35 11.45 -4.85
N ARG A 234 -5.81 12.40 -4.01
CA ARG A 234 -6.73 12.12 -2.89
C ARG A 234 -6.26 10.94 -2.03
N HIS A 235 -4.96 10.90 -1.72
CA HIS A 235 -4.28 9.84 -0.95
C HIS A 235 -4.25 8.47 -1.66
N GLN A 236 -4.55 8.40 -2.96
CA GLN A 236 -4.32 7.20 -3.78
C GLN A 236 -3.03 7.37 -4.57
N LYS A 237 -2.07 6.49 -4.34
CA LYS A 237 -0.78 6.45 -5.04
C LYS A 237 -1.01 6.17 -6.53
N LEU A 238 -0.26 6.84 -7.40
CA LEU A 238 -0.36 6.72 -8.87
C LEU A 238 0.95 6.27 -9.50
N ILE A 239 2.07 6.83 -9.00
CA ILE A 239 3.43 6.49 -9.43
C ILE A 239 4.27 6.33 -8.17
N GLU A 240 5.01 5.25 -8.12
CA GLU A 240 5.94 4.91 -7.06
C GLU A 240 7.33 4.65 -7.63
N GLU A 241 8.37 5.09 -6.92
CA GLU A 241 9.74 4.84 -7.33
C GLU A 241 10.64 4.39 -6.17
N SER A 242 11.69 3.67 -6.48
CA SER A 242 12.71 3.23 -5.51
C SER A 242 14.09 3.22 -6.17
N PRO A 243 15.13 3.72 -5.46
CA PRO A 243 15.09 4.41 -4.18
C PRO A 243 14.58 5.85 -4.29
N SER A 244 14.24 6.48 -3.16
CA SER A 244 13.91 7.90 -3.11
C SER A 244 15.16 8.77 -3.33
N LEU A 245 15.01 9.84 -4.13
CA LEU A 245 16.06 10.83 -4.36
C LEU A 245 16.43 11.64 -3.12
N GLN A 246 15.56 11.66 -2.10
CA GLN A 246 15.73 12.45 -0.89
C GLN A 246 16.45 11.70 0.24
N MET A 247 16.53 10.37 0.13
CA MET A 247 17.14 9.53 1.17
C MET A 247 18.65 9.44 1.01
N THR A 248 19.37 9.92 2.03
CA THR A 248 20.83 9.74 2.12
C THR A 248 21.18 8.35 2.68
N PRO A 249 22.38 7.82 2.39
CA PRO A 249 22.82 6.55 2.99
C PRO A 249 22.81 6.58 4.53
N THR A 250 23.17 7.71 5.15
CA THR A 250 23.17 7.87 6.60
C THR A 250 21.77 7.81 7.18
N LEU A 251 20.84 8.61 6.65
CA LEU A 251 19.45 8.64 7.12
C LEU A 251 18.79 7.26 6.96
N ARG A 252 19.08 6.57 5.84
CA ARG A 252 18.59 5.21 5.59
C ARG A 252 19.09 4.23 6.63
N ALA A 253 20.37 4.25 6.96
CA ALA A 253 20.98 3.34 7.94
C ALA A 253 20.47 3.59 9.37
N GLU A 254 20.29 4.85 9.75
CA GLU A 254 19.75 5.22 11.08
C GLU A 254 18.31 4.75 11.25
N LEU A 255 17.49 4.93 10.22
CA LEU A 255 16.08 4.51 10.27
C LEU A 255 15.95 2.98 10.20
N ASP A 256 16.76 2.31 9.37
CA ASP A 256 16.84 0.85 9.29
C ASP A 256 17.09 0.23 10.67
N GLN A 257 18.15 0.68 11.35
CA GLN A 257 18.48 0.19 12.70
C GLN A 257 17.34 0.41 13.69
N THR A 258 16.69 1.57 13.62
CA THR A 258 15.60 1.92 14.53
C THR A 258 14.36 1.07 14.28
N LEU A 259 13.99 0.88 13.01
CA LEU A 259 12.85 0.07 12.60
C LEU A 259 13.06 -1.42 12.92
N CYS A 260 14.24 -1.98 12.59
CA CYS A 260 14.54 -3.38 12.90
C CYS A 260 14.39 -3.68 14.39
N ARG A 261 14.94 -2.81 15.25
CA ARG A 261 14.80 -2.96 16.71
C ARG A 261 13.32 -2.84 17.14
N CYS A 262 12.62 -1.80 16.70
CA CYS A 262 11.22 -1.57 17.06
C CYS A 262 10.33 -2.76 16.69
N LEU A 263 10.48 -3.26 15.47
CA LEU A 263 9.62 -4.31 14.94
C LEU A 263 9.94 -5.67 15.55
N SER A 264 11.21 -5.91 15.91
CA SER A 264 11.60 -7.08 16.71
C SER A 264 10.97 -7.02 18.12
N ASP A 265 11.01 -5.86 18.79
CA ASP A 265 10.45 -5.67 20.14
C ASP A 265 8.94 -5.90 20.20
N ILE A 266 8.20 -5.56 19.16
CA ILE A 266 6.74 -5.80 19.07
C ILE A 266 6.38 -7.19 18.54
N GLY A 267 7.36 -8.02 18.16
CA GLY A 267 7.15 -9.35 17.63
C GLY A 267 6.53 -9.35 16.23
N TYR A 268 6.91 -8.38 15.38
CA TYR A 268 6.44 -8.34 14.00
C TYR A 268 6.88 -9.57 13.23
N GLN A 269 6.01 -10.06 12.33
CA GLN A 269 6.29 -11.20 11.46
C GLN A 269 5.77 -10.94 10.06
N ASN A 270 6.41 -11.56 9.07
CA ASN A 270 6.10 -11.49 7.65
C ASN A 270 6.39 -10.12 7.01
N ALA A 271 5.76 -9.80 5.87
CA ALA A 271 5.97 -8.54 5.17
C ALA A 271 5.13 -7.41 5.76
N GLY A 272 5.70 -6.22 5.80
CA GLY A 272 5.02 -5.00 6.19
C GLY A 272 5.67 -3.77 5.59
N THR A 273 5.01 -2.64 5.72
CA THR A 273 5.51 -1.35 5.24
C THR A 273 5.27 -0.28 6.28
N VAL A 274 6.33 0.44 6.64
CA VAL A 274 6.26 1.57 7.57
C VAL A 274 6.26 2.86 6.76
N GLU A 275 5.20 3.64 6.87
CA GLU A 275 4.98 4.86 6.09
C GLU A 275 5.35 6.11 6.87
N PHE A 276 5.99 7.07 6.18
CA PHE A 276 6.48 8.34 6.73
C PHE A 276 6.08 9.52 5.85
N LEU A 277 5.85 10.67 6.48
CA LEU A 277 5.99 11.96 5.82
C LEU A 277 7.41 12.49 6.01
N MET A 278 8.00 13.00 4.94
CA MET A 278 9.28 13.72 4.98
C MET A 278 9.01 15.20 4.72
N ASP A 279 9.48 16.06 5.60
CA ASP A 279 9.40 17.51 5.41
C ASP A 279 10.53 18.06 4.51
N GLU A 280 10.54 19.40 4.33
CA GLU A 280 11.55 20.10 3.53
C GLU A 280 12.96 20.00 4.13
N ASP A 281 13.08 19.83 5.46
CA ASP A 281 14.33 19.63 6.18
C ASP A 281 14.78 18.16 6.18
N ARG A 282 14.10 17.30 5.43
CA ARG A 282 14.30 15.84 5.34
C ARG A 282 14.09 15.10 6.67
N GLN A 283 13.29 15.67 7.58
CA GLN A 283 12.86 14.96 8.78
C GLN A 283 11.72 14.00 8.44
N LEU A 284 11.86 12.76 8.88
CA LEU A 284 10.86 11.72 8.67
C LEU A 284 9.94 11.63 9.88
N TYR A 285 8.64 11.52 9.64
CA TYR A 285 7.63 11.36 10.68
C TYR A 285 6.73 10.18 10.35
N PHE A 286 6.66 9.20 11.24
CA PHE A 286 5.80 8.03 11.12
C PHE A 286 4.33 8.44 10.97
N ILE A 287 3.65 7.82 10.00
CA ILE A 287 2.21 7.98 9.76
C ILE A 287 1.47 6.73 10.23
N GLU A 288 1.79 5.60 9.59
CA GLU A 288 1.13 4.32 9.83
C GLU A 288 2.02 3.15 9.39
N MET A 289 1.62 1.95 9.78
CA MET A 289 2.23 0.73 9.28
C MET A 289 1.17 -0.14 8.62
N ASN A 290 1.40 -0.49 7.37
CA ASN A 290 0.60 -1.50 6.69
C ASN A 290 1.15 -2.89 7.00
N THR A 291 0.32 -3.71 7.64
CA THR A 291 0.70 -5.04 8.12
C THR A 291 0.51 -6.12 7.05
N ARG A 292 0.91 -5.81 5.83
CA ARG A 292 0.75 -6.62 4.61
C ARG A 292 1.75 -6.22 3.54
N ILE A 293 1.78 -6.97 2.45
CA ILE A 293 2.45 -6.53 1.23
C ILE A 293 1.69 -5.33 0.60
N GLN A 294 2.41 -4.42 -0.04
CA GLN A 294 1.86 -3.25 -0.73
C GLN A 294 1.69 -3.49 -2.24
N VAL A 295 0.85 -2.69 -2.91
CA VAL A 295 0.69 -2.71 -4.37
C VAL A 295 2.04 -2.51 -5.05
N GLU A 296 2.80 -1.53 -4.58
CA GLU A 296 4.08 -1.03 -5.08
C GLU A 296 5.32 -1.86 -4.67
N HIS A 297 5.11 -3.06 -4.10
CA HIS A 297 6.23 -3.96 -3.77
C HIS A 297 7.17 -4.29 -4.96
N PRO A 298 6.71 -4.28 -6.22
CA PRO A 298 7.56 -4.62 -7.36
C PRO A 298 8.76 -3.68 -7.56
N VAL A 299 8.69 -2.39 -7.17
CA VAL A 299 9.86 -1.50 -7.29
C VAL A 299 10.97 -1.90 -6.30
N THR A 300 10.60 -2.36 -5.11
CA THR A 300 11.56 -2.93 -4.15
C THR A 300 12.16 -4.24 -4.67
N GLU A 301 11.35 -5.13 -5.22
CA GLU A 301 11.82 -6.37 -5.85
C GLU A 301 12.82 -6.08 -6.98
N ALA A 302 12.54 -5.06 -7.81
CA ALA A 302 13.38 -4.70 -8.94
C ALA A 302 14.78 -4.21 -8.53
N ILE A 303 14.88 -3.39 -7.47
CA ILE A 303 16.17 -2.84 -7.03
C ILE A 303 16.95 -3.78 -6.10
N THR A 304 16.27 -4.75 -5.44
CA THR A 304 16.93 -5.67 -4.49
C THR A 304 17.18 -7.05 -5.07
N GLY A 305 16.38 -7.48 -6.04
CA GLY A 305 16.34 -8.85 -6.55
C GLY A 305 15.68 -9.86 -5.60
N VAL A 306 15.03 -9.38 -4.52
CA VAL A 306 14.29 -10.23 -3.56
C VAL A 306 12.84 -10.37 -4.00
N ASP A 307 12.37 -11.59 -4.19
CA ASP A 307 10.94 -11.89 -4.44
C ASP A 307 10.18 -11.84 -3.11
N LEU A 308 9.46 -10.73 -2.85
CA LEU A 308 8.78 -10.48 -1.59
C LEU A 308 7.63 -11.45 -1.32
N VAL A 309 6.92 -11.88 -2.36
CA VAL A 309 5.81 -12.84 -2.20
C VAL A 309 6.34 -14.24 -1.86
N LYS A 310 7.43 -14.68 -2.50
CA LYS A 310 8.10 -15.91 -2.09
C LYS A 310 8.67 -15.83 -0.69
N ALA A 311 9.24 -14.66 -0.32
CA ALA A 311 9.72 -14.43 1.04
C ALA A 311 8.58 -14.57 2.06
N GLN A 312 7.40 -13.99 1.80
CA GLN A 312 6.23 -14.16 2.66
C GLN A 312 5.85 -15.63 2.88
N LEU A 313 5.81 -16.43 1.79
CA LEU A 313 5.49 -17.85 1.84
C LEU A 313 6.54 -18.66 2.63
N ARG A 314 7.82 -18.38 2.42
CA ARG A 314 8.94 -19.05 3.09
C ARG A 314 9.01 -18.71 4.58
N ILE A 315 8.82 -17.43 4.94
CA ILE A 315 8.74 -16.99 6.35
C ILE A 315 7.58 -17.67 7.05
N ALA A 316 6.39 -17.66 6.46
CA ALA A 316 5.21 -18.30 7.05
C ALA A 316 5.36 -19.84 7.19
N ALA A 317 6.23 -20.46 6.39
CA ALA A 317 6.61 -21.85 6.51
C ALA A 317 7.73 -22.09 7.55
N GLY A 318 8.15 -21.06 8.30
CA GLY A 318 9.13 -21.15 9.39
C GLY A 318 10.59 -20.96 8.98
N GLU A 319 10.86 -20.54 7.75
CA GLU A 319 12.25 -20.27 7.32
C GLU A 319 12.78 -18.97 7.92
N ARG A 320 14.07 -18.95 8.21
CA ARG A 320 14.77 -17.76 8.74
C ARG A 320 15.12 -16.77 7.63
N LEU A 321 15.20 -15.49 7.98
CA LEU A 321 15.55 -14.43 7.01
C LEU A 321 16.94 -14.62 6.40
N ASP A 322 17.92 -15.14 7.13
CA ASP A 322 19.28 -15.43 6.63
C ASP A 322 19.33 -16.52 5.54
N ALA A 323 18.31 -17.39 5.50
CA ALA A 323 18.14 -18.35 4.41
C ALA A 323 17.39 -17.78 3.17
N ILE A 324 16.67 -16.67 3.37
CA ILE A 324 15.81 -16.05 2.35
C ILE A 324 16.50 -14.89 1.66
N LEU A 325 17.14 -14.03 2.44
CA LEU A 325 17.77 -12.80 1.96
C LEU A 325 19.22 -13.06 1.56
N PRO A 326 19.76 -12.33 0.58
CA PRO A 326 21.19 -12.38 0.28
C PRO A 326 22.01 -11.87 1.47
N ALA A 327 23.23 -12.37 1.63
CA ALA A 327 24.13 -11.99 2.72
C ALA A 327 24.39 -10.47 2.78
N LYS A 328 24.25 -9.78 1.66
CA LYS A 328 24.32 -8.32 1.55
C LYS A 328 23.18 -7.84 0.65
N LEU A 329 22.35 -6.96 1.20
CA LEU A 329 21.34 -6.23 0.45
C LEU A 329 21.98 -4.96 -0.12
N ASP A 330 21.89 -4.78 -1.43
CA ASP A 330 22.38 -3.59 -2.12
C ASP A 330 21.28 -3.06 -3.06
N ILE A 331 21.22 -1.73 -3.19
CA ILE A 331 20.37 -1.06 -4.18
C ILE A 331 21.02 -1.20 -5.56
N ARG A 332 20.27 -1.72 -6.54
CA ARG A 332 20.72 -1.88 -7.93
C ARG A 332 19.84 -1.04 -8.83
N GLY A 333 20.40 0.04 -9.36
CA GLY A 333 19.70 0.91 -10.29
C GLY A 333 18.54 1.67 -9.67
N HIS A 334 17.49 1.91 -10.47
CA HIS A 334 16.30 2.65 -10.09
C HIS A 334 15.06 2.02 -10.74
N ALA A 335 13.99 1.88 -9.99
CA ALA A 335 12.73 1.32 -10.49
C ALA A 335 11.58 2.33 -10.33
N ILE A 336 10.67 2.34 -11.30
CA ILE A 336 9.45 3.15 -11.28
C ILE A 336 8.27 2.24 -11.60
N GLU A 337 7.18 2.37 -10.85
CA GLU A 337 5.91 1.72 -11.10
C GLU A 337 4.84 2.78 -11.45
N CYS A 338 4.01 2.49 -12.44
CA CYS A 338 2.78 3.22 -12.74
C CYS A 338 1.57 2.32 -12.54
N ARG A 339 0.59 2.78 -11.77
CA ARG A 339 -0.70 2.09 -11.62
C ARG A 339 -1.58 2.38 -12.83
N ILE A 340 -1.90 1.36 -13.59
CA ILE A 340 -2.80 1.47 -14.75
C ILE A 340 -4.21 1.15 -14.27
N ASN A 341 -5.02 2.20 -14.15
CA ASN A 341 -6.40 2.12 -13.70
C ASN A 341 -7.38 2.21 -14.88
N ALA A 342 -8.47 1.48 -14.82
CA ALA A 342 -9.61 1.60 -15.72
C ALA A 342 -10.46 2.82 -15.33
N GLU A 343 -9.95 4.01 -15.67
CA GLU A 343 -10.51 5.32 -15.32
C GLU A 343 -10.28 6.32 -16.45
N HIS A 344 -11.19 7.28 -16.56
CA HIS A 344 -11.00 8.42 -17.45
C HIS A 344 -9.79 9.25 -17.01
N PRO A 345 -8.80 9.53 -17.87
CA PRO A 345 -7.50 10.09 -17.48
C PRO A 345 -7.56 11.51 -16.88
N VAL A 346 -8.64 12.26 -17.13
CA VAL A 346 -8.83 13.62 -16.63
C VAL A 346 -9.90 13.70 -15.54
N LYS A 347 -11.04 13.05 -15.73
CA LYS A 347 -12.17 13.09 -14.79
C LYS A 347 -12.02 12.09 -13.65
N PHE A 348 -11.20 11.06 -13.84
CA PHE A 348 -10.98 9.95 -12.88
C PHE A 348 -12.26 9.18 -12.53
N THR A 349 -13.23 9.20 -13.42
CA THR A 349 -14.43 8.37 -13.29
C THR A 349 -14.08 6.94 -13.69
N PRO A 350 -14.53 5.92 -12.94
CA PRO A 350 -14.32 4.53 -13.30
C PRO A 350 -14.85 4.22 -14.70
N SER A 351 -14.12 3.40 -15.45
CA SER A 351 -14.46 2.94 -16.80
C SER A 351 -14.53 1.42 -16.84
N PRO A 352 -15.53 0.80 -16.17
CA PRO A 352 -15.75 -0.64 -16.28
C PRO A 352 -16.22 -1.00 -17.69
N GLY A 353 -15.89 -2.21 -18.14
CA GLY A 353 -16.30 -2.64 -19.48
C GLY A 353 -15.47 -3.79 -20.03
N ARG A 354 -15.75 -4.15 -21.28
CA ARG A 354 -15.01 -5.19 -22.00
C ARG A 354 -13.76 -4.62 -22.65
N ILE A 355 -12.63 -5.24 -22.41
CA ILE A 355 -11.36 -4.91 -23.06
C ILE A 355 -11.36 -5.56 -24.44
N THR A 356 -11.34 -4.76 -25.51
CA THR A 356 -11.34 -5.26 -26.89
C THR A 356 -9.94 -5.53 -27.44
N ALA A 357 -8.93 -4.82 -26.94
CA ALA A 357 -7.53 -5.09 -27.20
C ALA A 357 -6.69 -4.86 -25.93
N PHE A 358 -5.74 -5.76 -25.69
CA PHE A 358 -4.81 -5.68 -24.56
C PHE A 358 -3.43 -6.14 -25.00
N ASN A 359 -2.52 -5.19 -25.17
CA ASN A 359 -1.14 -5.48 -25.56
C ASN A 359 -0.18 -4.84 -24.58
N VAL A 360 0.51 -5.67 -23.78
CA VAL A 360 1.45 -5.22 -22.79
C VAL A 360 2.80 -4.89 -23.41
N PRO A 361 3.49 -3.83 -22.93
CA PRO A 361 4.84 -3.51 -23.38
C PRO A 361 5.85 -4.57 -22.89
N GLY A 362 6.95 -4.69 -23.59
CA GLY A 362 8.04 -5.60 -23.25
C GLY A 362 9.41 -4.93 -23.35
N GLY A 363 10.45 -5.75 -23.32
CA GLY A 363 11.84 -5.34 -23.44
C GLY A 363 12.61 -5.37 -22.10
N ASN A 364 13.91 -5.14 -22.18
CA ASN A 364 14.79 -5.24 -21.02
C ASN A 364 14.40 -4.25 -19.91
N GLY A 365 14.21 -4.77 -18.70
CA GLY A 365 13.83 -3.98 -17.52
C GLY A 365 12.37 -3.49 -17.54
N VAL A 366 11.46 -4.15 -18.28
CA VAL A 366 10.02 -3.88 -18.26
C VAL A 366 9.29 -5.11 -17.73
N ARG A 367 8.44 -4.90 -16.72
CA ARG A 367 7.56 -5.88 -16.10
C ARG A 367 6.14 -5.34 -16.08
N VAL A 368 5.16 -6.20 -16.34
CA VAL A 368 3.74 -5.87 -16.19
C VAL A 368 3.09 -6.91 -15.31
N ASP A 369 2.57 -6.48 -14.16
CA ASP A 369 1.75 -7.32 -13.28
C ASP A 369 0.27 -7.03 -13.59
N THR A 370 -0.43 -8.01 -14.13
CA THR A 370 -1.85 -7.87 -14.53
C THR A 370 -2.57 -9.21 -14.52
N ALA A 371 -3.87 -9.17 -14.27
CA ALA A 371 -4.77 -10.29 -14.49
C ALA A 371 -5.75 -10.02 -15.66
N GLN A 372 -5.49 -8.98 -16.45
CA GLN A 372 -6.33 -8.64 -17.60
C GLN A 372 -5.79 -9.25 -18.90
N TYR A 373 -6.69 -9.39 -19.87
CA TYR A 373 -6.41 -9.95 -21.18
C TYR A 373 -7.44 -9.40 -22.20
N ALA A 374 -7.15 -9.55 -23.48
CA ALA A 374 -8.12 -9.21 -24.54
C ALA A 374 -9.40 -10.02 -24.37
N GLU A 375 -10.57 -9.37 -24.54
CA GLU A 375 -11.90 -9.93 -24.29
C GLU A 375 -12.26 -10.12 -22.79
N GLY A 376 -11.36 -9.75 -21.87
CA GLY A 376 -11.63 -9.70 -20.44
C GLY A 376 -12.63 -8.58 -20.10
N VAL A 377 -13.26 -8.69 -18.94
CA VAL A 377 -14.21 -7.69 -18.43
C VAL A 377 -13.69 -7.08 -17.14
N VAL A 378 -13.64 -5.76 -17.08
CA VAL A 378 -13.42 -5.01 -15.85
C VAL A 378 -14.77 -4.81 -15.17
N PRO A 379 -15.03 -5.48 -14.04
CA PRO A 379 -16.33 -5.38 -13.37
C PRO A 379 -16.46 -4.06 -12.58
N PRO A 380 -17.68 -3.52 -12.43
CA PRO A 380 -17.90 -2.26 -11.72
C PRO A 380 -17.91 -2.37 -10.19
N TYR A 381 -17.66 -3.56 -9.66
CA TYR A 381 -17.82 -3.86 -8.23
C TYR A 381 -16.55 -3.67 -7.40
N TYR A 382 -15.39 -3.53 -8.05
CA TYR A 382 -14.08 -3.59 -7.42
C TYR A 382 -13.23 -2.38 -7.81
N ASP A 383 -12.04 -2.29 -7.23
CA ASP A 383 -11.05 -1.28 -7.58
C ASP A 383 -10.74 -1.26 -9.08
N SER A 384 -10.43 -0.08 -9.59
CA SER A 384 -10.16 0.17 -11.01
C SER A 384 -8.78 -0.29 -11.48
N LEU A 385 -7.88 -0.74 -10.58
CA LEU A 385 -6.53 -1.19 -10.95
C LEU A 385 -6.58 -2.41 -11.86
N ILE A 386 -6.08 -2.28 -13.08
CA ILE A 386 -6.06 -3.36 -14.09
C ILE A 386 -4.65 -3.88 -14.37
N ALA A 387 -3.63 -3.06 -14.15
CA ALA A 387 -2.24 -3.47 -14.30
C ALA A 387 -1.31 -2.56 -13.51
N LYS A 388 -0.12 -3.09 -13.20
CA LYS A 388 1.04 -2.30 -12.75
C LYS A 388 2.09 -2.41 -13.84
N LEU A 389 2.56 -1.26 -14.31
CA LEU A 389 3.67 -1.19 -15.25
C LEU A 389 4.92 -0.79 -14.47
N ILE A 390 5.89 -1.68 -14.41
CA ILE A 390 7.13 -1.49 -13.67
C ILE A 390 8.29 -1.45 -14.64
N VAL A 391 9.21 -0.49 -14.45
CA VAL A 391 10.46 -0.43 -15.20
C VAL A 391 11.64 -0.38 -14.25
N HIS A 392 12.78 -0.92 -14.72
CA HIS A 392 14.05 -0.88 -14.00
C HIS A 392 15.16 -0.42 -14.92
N GLY A 393 15.91 0.60 -14.51
CA GLY A 393 17.07 1.17 -15.21
C GLY A 393 18.31 1.16 -14.33
N VAL A 394 19.47 1.43 -14.93
CA VAL A 394 20.73 1.59 -14.19
C VAL A 394 20.70 2.84 -13.31
N ASP A 395 19.88 3.82 -13.70
CA ASP A 395 19.59 5.04 -12.96
C ASP A 395 18.16 5.53 -13.25
N ARG A 396 17.74 6.64 -12.61
CA ARG A 396 16.40 7.22 -12.78
C ARG A 396 16.15 7.72 -14.20
N ALA A 397 17.17 8.26 -14.87
CA ALA A 397 17.00 8.79 -16.22
C ALA A 397 16.69 7.66 -17.21
N GLU A 398 17.38 6.53 -17.12
CA GLU A 398 17.07 5.34 -17.91
C GLU A 398 15.70 4.75 -17.55
N ALA A 399 15.34 4.71 -16.26
CA ALA A 399 14.01 4.26 -15.83
C ALA A 399 12.89 5.13 -16.42
N ILE A 400 13.03 6.47 -16.40
CA ILE A 400 12.10 7.39 -17.05
C ILE A 400 11.98 7.09 -18.55
N ALA A 401 13.09 6.99 -19.27
CA ALA A 401 13.09 6.71 -20.71
C ALA A 401 12.41 5.36 -21.03
N LYS A 402 12.64 4.33 -20.21
CA LYS A 402 11.98 3.04 -20.35
C LYS A 402 10.47 3.13 -20.10
N MET A 403 10.05 3.92 -19.09
CA MET A 403 8.63 4.10 -18.78
C MET A 403 7.91 4.86 -19.90
N GLU A 404 8.48 5.93 -20.42
CA GLU A 404 7.93 6.67 -21.56
C GLU A 404 7.70 5.74 -22.78
N ARG A 405 8.72 4.96 -23.14
CA ARG A 405 8.59 3.95 -24.20
C ARG A 405 7.53 2.91 -23.87
N ALA A 406 7.54 2.36 -22.67
CA ALA A 406 6.59 1.31 -22.27
C ALA A 406 5.15 1.81 -22.27
N LEU A 407 4.89 3.03 -21.74
CA LEU A 407 3.56 3.66 -21.79
C LEU A 407 3.08 3.91 -23.22
N SER A 408 3.97 4.26 -24.16
CA SER A 408 3.62 4.45 -25.58
C SER A 408 3.25 3.15 -26.29
N GLN A 409 3.71 2.01 -25.79
CA GLN A 409 3.46 0.67 -26.35
C GLN A 409 2.34 -0.08 -25.63
N PHE A 410 1.86 0.42 -24.49
CA PHE A 410 0.79 -0.23 -23.74
C PHE A 410 -0.56 0.10 -24.35
N VAL A 411 -1.16 -0.87 -25.04
CA VAL A 411 -2.44 -0.69 -25.73
C VAL A 411 -3.55 -1.36 -24.92
N VAL A 412 -4.52 -0.55 -24.50
CA VAL A 412 -5.78 -1.00 -23.87
C VAL A 412 -6.91 -0.32 -24.61
N GLN A 413 -7.85 -1.10 -25.19
CA GLN A 413 -9.01 -0.58 -25.91
C GLN A 413 -10.31 -1.17 -25.35
N GLY A 414 -11.42 -0.49 -25.57
CA GLY A 414 -12.75 -0.85 -25.08
C GLY A 414 -13.11 -0.19 -23.75
N ILE A 415 -12.12 0.31 -23.01
CA ILE A 415 -12.26 1.08 -21.77
C ILE A 415 -11.30 2.26 -21.77
N GLU A 416 -11.55 3.24 -20.94
CA GLU A 416 -10.60 4.33 -20.66
C GLU A 416 -9.61 3.92 -19.59
N THR A 417 -8.38 4.45 -19.66
CA THR A 417 -7.32 4.13 -18.69
C THR A 417 -6.52 5.36 -18.28
N SER A 418 -5.77 5.24 -17.17
CA SER A 418 -4.84 6.26 -16.68
C SER A 418 -3.55 6.40 -17.54
N ILE A 419 -3.34 5.61 -18.58
CA ILE A 419 -2.12 5.66 -19.42
C ILE A 419 -1.84 7.07 -19.95
N PRO A 420 -2.80 7.81 -20.55
CA PRO A 420 -2.53 9.17 -21.03
C PRO A 420 -2.12 10.15 -19.93
N LEU A 421 -2.67 10.00 -18.71
CA LEU A 421 -2.26 10.81 -17.56
C LEU A 421 -0.79 10.55 -17.21
N HIS A 422 -0.39 9.28 -17.13
CA HIS A 422 1.01 8.93 -16.87
C HIS A 422 1.94 9.48 -17.94
N GLN A 423 1.58 9.35 -19.23
CA GLN A 423 2.36 9.92 -20.32
C GLN A 423 2.58 11.43 -20.15
N ALA A 424 1.55 12.18 -19.75
CA ALA A 424 1.65 13.62 -19.50
C ALA A 424 2.54 13.93 -18.27
N ILE A 425 2.43 13.16 -17.17
CA ILE A 425 3.27 13.34 -15.98
C ILE A 425 4.76 13.13 -16.32
N PHE A 426 5.10 12.12 -17.12
CA PHE A 426 6.49 11.86 -17.52
C PHE A 426 7.10 12.95 -18.42
N GLN A 427 6.28 13.81 -19.02
CA GLN A 427 6.74 15.01 -19.75
C GLN A 427 6.90 16.24 -18.83
N ASP A 428 6.39 16.21 -17.60
CA ASP A 428 6.47 17.33 -16.67
C ASP A 428 7.92 17.56 -16.22
N PRO A 429 8.45 18.80 -16.36
CA PRO A 429 9.83 19.11 -15.97
C PRO A 429 10.10 18.90 -14.47
N GLY A 430 9.11 19.20 -13.60
CA GLY A 430 9.24 19.01 -12.15
C GLY A 430 9.35 17.54 -11.81
N PHE A 431 8.49 16.68 -12.39
CA PHE A 431 8.60 15.23 -12.21
C PHE A 431 9.97 14.70 -12.68
N ARG A 432 10.42 15.12 -13.86
CA ARG A 432 11.73 14.68 -14.41
C ARG A 432 12.90 15.12 -13.54
N ALA A 433 12.84 16.33 -12.98
CA ALA A 433 13.86 16.83 -12.04
C ALA A 433 13.81 16.21 -10.65
N GLY A 434 12.75 15.45 -10.31
CA GLY A 434 12.54 14.94 -8.96
C GLY A 434 12.01 15.99 -7.98
N ASP A 435 11.49 17.10 -8.50
CA ASP A 435 10.90 18.18 -7.72
C ASP A 435 9.37 18.00 -7.62
N PHE A 436 8.99 17.14 -6.70
CA PHE A 436 7.59 16.81 -6.41
C PHE A 436 7.37 16.45 -4.94
N ASP A 437 6.14 16.60 -4.49
CA ASP A 437 5.63 16.30 -3.17
C ASP A 437 4.19 15.76 -3.28
N THR A 438 3.51 15.53 -2.16
CA THR A 438 2.13 15.01 -2.16
C THR A 438 1.10 15.95 -2.79
N SER A 439 1.41 17.24 -3.00
CA SER A 439 0.55 18.22 -3.67
C SER A 439 0.83 18.33 -5.19
N PHE A 440 1.79 17.54 -5.71
CA PHE A 440 2.18 17.60 -7.12
C PHE A 440 0.98 17.46 -8.07
N MET A 441 0.12 16.47 -7.84
CA MET A 441 -1.03 16.22 -8.72
C MET A 441 -2.04 17.38 -8.76
N GLU A 442 -2.24 18.07 -7.63
CA GLU A 442 -3.12 19.24 -7.60
C GLU A 442 -2.56 20.37 -8.48
N ARG A 443 -1.27 20.68 -8.36
CA ARG A 443 -0.58 21.68 -9.18
C ARG A 443 -0.52 21.26 -10.64
N PHE A 444 -0.24 19.99 -10.92
CA PHE A 444 -0.18 19.44 -12.27
C PHE A 444 -1.53 19.56 -12.98
N LEU A 445 -2.62 19.11 -12.36
CA LEU A 445 -3.96 19.15 -12.95
C LEU A 445 -4.47 20.59 -13.15
N ALA A 446 -4.12 21.53 -12.26
CA ALA A 446 -4.45 22.94 -12.44
C ALA A 446 -3.79 23.51 -13.72
N ARG A 447 -2.49 23.24 -13.92
CA ARG A 447 -1.77 23.67 -15.14
C ARG A 447 -2.31 23.03 -16.42
N GLU A 448 -2.70 21.75 -16.38
CA GLU A 448 -3.28 21.07 -17.55
C GLU A 448 -4.69 21.60 -17.90
N ALA A 449 -5.44 22.06 -16.92
CA ALA A 449 -6.76 22.68 -17.15
C ALA A 449 -6.69 24.09 -17.77
N GLU A 450 -5.55 24.77 -17.67
CA GLU A 450 -5.30 26.09 -18.25
C GLU A 450 -4.81 26.02 -19.70
N LYS A 451 -4.40 24.86 -20.19
CA LYS A 451 -3.99 24.61 -21.59
C LYS A 451 -5.18 24.36 -22.49
#